data_9970e6a93bf4b352c6c289f7a448209b
#
_entry.id   9970e6a93bf4b352c6c289f7a448209b
#
_cell.length_a   1.000
_cell.length_b   1.000
_cell.length_c   1.000
_cell.angle_alpha   90.00
_cell.angle_beta   90.00
_cell.angle_gamma   90.00
#
_symmetry.space_group_name_H-M   'P 1'
#
loop_
_entity.id
_entity.type
_entity.pdbx_description
1 polymer ?
#
loop_
_entity_poly.entity_id
_entity_poly.type
_entity_poly.pdbx_seq_one_letter_code
_entity_poly.pdbx_strand_id
1 'polypeptide(L)'
;MEVIQLLSKADRQLGRLDMYSEYVNIDLFIRMHIAKEATQSSKIEGTQANMEEAFLSKEEISQEKRDDWEEVQNYISAMNEAVRLLHKLPFPSRLIKQTHKILLQGVRGNHKLPGEFRTSQNWIGGATLIA
;
A
#
# COMPACT_ATOMS: atom_id res chain seq x y z
N MET A 1 -31.27 -9.77 11.47
CA MET A 1 -30.94 -9.01 12.69
C MET A 1 -29.44 -8.89 12.94
N GLU A 2 -28.66 -9.93 12.71
CA GLU A 2 -27.21 -9.97 12.95
C GLU A 2 -26.41 -8.92 12.13
N VAL A 3 -26.70 -8.77 10.83
CA VAL A 3 -26.02 -7.80 9.95
C VAL A 3 -26.23 -6.36 10.41
N ILE A 4 -27.44 -6.00 10.84
CA ILE A 4 -27.75 -4.64 11.34
C ILE A 4 -26.99 -4.37 12.64
N GLN A 5 -26.88 -5.37 13.51
CA GLN A 5 -26.11 -5.24 14.75
C GLN A 5 -24.60 -5.08 14.47
N LEU A 6 -24.07 -5.81 13.50
CA LEU A 6 -22.67 -5.67 13.07
C LEU A 6 -22.40 -4.31 12.43
N LEU A 7 -23.30 -3.83 11.59
CA LEU A 7 -23.21 -2.49 10.98
C LEU A 7 -23.23 -1.40 12.06
N SER A 8 -24.19 -1.46 13.00
CA SER A 8 -24.26 -0.51 14.12
C SER A 8 -23.00 -0.54 14.99
N LYS A 9 -22.41 -1.74 15.19
CA LYS A 9 -21.16 -1.87 15.94
C LYS A 9 -19.99 -1.26 15.17
N ALA A 10 -19.91 -1.45 13.86
CA ALA A 10 -18.89 -0.84 12.99
C ALA A 10 -19.00 0.69 13.00
N ASP A 11 -20.19 1.24 12.81
CA ASP A 11 -20.44 2.70 12.86
C ASP A 11 -19.99 3.31 14.19
N ARG A 12 -20.31 2.63 15.29
CA ARG A 12 -19.88 3.10 16.62
C ARG A 12 -18.35 3.13 16.76
N GLN A 13 -17.64 2.14 16.20
CA GLN A 13 -16.18 2.13 16.25
C GLN A 13 -15.57 3.21 15.34
N LEU A 14 -16.16 3.46 14.17
CA LEU A 14 -15.76 4.55 13.29
C LEU A 14 -15.95 5.91 13.97
N GLY A 15 -17.12 6.16 14.60
CA GLY A 15 -17.36 7.39 15.35
C GLY A 15 -16.41 7.60 16.53
N ARG A 16 -15.98 6.51 17.18
CA ARG A 16 -14.94 6.59 18.23
C ARG A 16 -13.57 6.94 17.64
N LEU A 17 -13.22 6.38 16.51
CA LEU A 17 -11.97 6.69 15.80
C LEU A 17 -11.97 8.15 15.33
N ASP A 18 -13.08 8.62 14.79
CA ASP A 18 -13.26 10.00 14.33
C ASP A 18 -13.02 11.01 15.46
N MET A 19 -13.54 10.73 16.66
CA MET A 19 -13.30 11.56 17.84
C MET A 19 -11.81 11.71 18.18
N TYR A 20 -10.99 10.67 17.97
CA TYR A 20 -9.55 10.77 18.23
C TYR A 20 -8.83 11.72 17.28
N SER A 21 -9.38 11.97 16.08
CA SER A 21 -8.81 12.89 15.11
C SER A 21 -8.75 14.33 15.61
N GLU A 22 -9.58 14.69 16.59
CA GLU A 22 -9.58 16.02 17.22
C GLU A 22 -8.41 16.24 18.21
N TYR A 23 -7.81 15.15 18.71
CA TYR A 23 -6.78 15.20 19.75
C TYR A 23 -5.36 14.91 19.24
N VAL A 24 -5.22 14.38 18.04
CA VAL A 24 -3.91 14.04 17.46
C VAL A 24 -3.70 14.78 16.15
N ASN A 25 -2.44 15.05 15.82
CA ASN A 25 -2.10 15.52 14.49
C ASN A 25 -2.37 14.39 13.50
N ILE A 26 -3.54 14.45 12.85
CA ILE A 26 -4.02 13.37 11.98
C ILE A 26 -3.10 13.16 10.77
N ASP A 27 -2.52 14.22 10.23
CA ASP A 27 -1.62 14.11 9.08
C ASP A 27 -0.34 13.35 9.44
N LEU A 28 0.24 13.66 10.59
CA LEU A 28 1.41 12.94 11.10
C LEU A 28 1.06 11.48 11.38
N PHE A 29 -0.08 11.24 12.03
CA PHE A 29 -0.57 9.90 12.35
C PHE A 29 -0.75 9.05 11.08
N ILE A 30 -1.39 9.60 10.04
CA ILE A 30 -1.60 8.92 8.76
C ILE A 30 -0.25 8.63 8.08
N ARG A 31 0.67 9.60 8.02
CA ARG A 31 1.99 9.40 7.42
C ARG A 31 2.77 8.28 8.10
N MET A 32 2.78 8.24 9.43
CA MET A 32 3.44 7.17 10.19
C MET A 32 2.80 5.80 9.91
N HIS A 33 1.46 5.74 9.80
CA HIS A 33 0.76 4.49 9.49
C HIS A 33 1.02 4.02 8.07
N ILE A 34 1.05 4.91 7.09
CA ILE A 34 1.41 4.57 5.70
C ILE A 34 2.84 4.03 5.65
N ALA A 35 3.82 4.68 6.30
CA ALA A 35 5.19 4.20 6.32
C ALA A 35 5.32 2.83 7.01
N LYS A 36 4.61 2.63 8.12
CA LYS A 36 4.56 1.34 8.82
C LYS A 36 3.96 0.25 7.94
N GLU A 37 2.83 0.52 7.31
CA GLU A 37 2.16 -0.42 6.41
C GLU A 37 3.05 -0.75 5.22
N ALA A 38 3.64 0.25 4.57
CA ALA A 38 4.56 0.07 3.46
C ALA A 38 5.72 -0.88 3.82
N THR A 39 6.39 -0.62 4.96
CA THR A 39 7.51 -1.45 5.39
C THR A 39 7.07 -2.87 5.79
N GLN A 40 5.93 -3.04 6.44
CA GLN A 40 5.45 -4.37 6.83
C GLN A 40 4.99 -5.19 5.62
N SER A 41 4.25 -4.59 4.70
CA SER A 41 3.78 -5.26 3.48
C SER A 41 4.95 -5.63 2.56
N SER A 42 5.92 -4.73 2.38
CA SER A 42 7.12 -5.02 1.58
C SER A 42 7.99 -6.12 2.19
N LYS A 43 8.04 -6.23 3.53
CA LYS A 43 8.74 -7.35 4.20
C LYS A 43 8.13 -8.71 3.89
N ILE A 44 6.81 -8.81 3.71
CA ILE A 44 6.15 -10.05 3.28
C ILE A 44 6.64 -10.46 1.89
N GLU A 45 6.93 -9.50 1.03
CA GLU A 45 7.48 -9.71 -0.33
C GLU A 45 9.01 -9.88 -0.34
N GLY A 46 9.66 -9.84 0.82
CA GLY A 46 11.08 -10.14 0.99
C GLY A 46 12.02 -8.94 1.07
N THR A 47 11.52 -7.71 1.20
CA THR A 47 12.37 -6.54 1.43
C THR A 47 12.94 -6.53 2.85
N GLN A 48 14.11 -5.91 3.02
CA GLN A 48 14.78 -5.76 4.31
C GLN A 48 14.75 -4.31 4.83
N ALA A 49 14.04 -3.41 4.15
CA ALA A 49 13.88 -2.03 4.62
C ALA A 49 13.12 -1.96 5.94
N ASN A 50 13.52 -1.07 6.82
CA ASN A 50 12.84 -0.82 8.09
C ASN A 50 12.09 0.52 8.08
N MET A 51 11.30 0.76 9.12
CA MET A 51 10.47 1.97 9.21
C MET A 51 11.33 3.26 9.33
N GLU A 52 12.49 3.20 9.96
CA GLU A 52 13.39 4.35 10.10
C GLU A 52 13.97 4.73 8.75
N GLU A 53 14.40 3.74 7.97
CA GLU A 53 14.92 3.91 6.61
C GLU A 53 13.87 4.50 5.65
N ALA A 54 12.57 4.27 5.90
CA ALA A 54 11.50 4.85 5.08
C ALA A 54 11.44 6.40 5.15
N PHE A 55 12.01 7.00 6.18
CA PHE A 55 12.06 8.46 6.35
C PHE A 55 13.40 9.09 5.93
N LEU A 56 14.40 8.28 5.57
CA LEU A 56 15.70 8.74 5.10
C LEU A 56 15.67 9.09 3.61
N SER A 57 16.61 9.93 3.20
CA SER A 57 16.84 10.21 1.79
C SER A 57 17.59 9.05 1.12
N LYS A 58 17.52 8.97 -0.21
CA LYS A 58 18.19 7.90 -0.98
C LYS A 58 19.70 7.85 -0.75
N GLU A 59 20.31 9.01 -0.51
CA GLU A 59 21.75 9.18 -0.27
C GLU A 59 22.19 8.57 1.06
N GLU A 60 21.29 8.53 2.05
CA GLU A 60 21.53 7.98 3.39
C GLU A 60 21.36 6.47 3.44
N ILE A 61 20.81 5.86 2.36
CA ILE A 61 20.57 4.42 2.28
C ILE A 61 21.79 3.74 1.64
N SER A 62 22.23 2.64 2.25
CA SER A 62 23.30 1.81 1.69
C SER A 62 22.92 1.28 0.30
N GLN A 63 23.90 1.16 -0.58
CA GLN A 63 23.68 0.78 -1.99
C GLN A 63 22.93 -0.57 -2.09
N GLU A 64 23.21 -1.50 -1.19
CA GLU A 64 22.60 -2.84 -1.16
C GLU A 64 21.09 -2.81 -0.84
N LYS A 65 20.62 -1.80 -0.11
CA LYS A 65 19.23 -1.66 0.31
C LYS A 65 18.41 -0.68 -0.54
N ARG A 66 19.02 -0.05 -1.55
CA ARG A 66 18.34 0.98 -2.34
C ARG A 66 17.11 0.47 -3.09
N ASP A 67 17.19 -0.73 -3.63
CA ASP A 67 16.06 -1.34 -4.35
C ASP A 67 14.89 -1.60 -3.40
N ASP A 68 15.18 -2.15 -2.22
CA ASP A 68 14.17 -2.37 -1.17
C ASP A 68 13.57 -1.06 -0.67
N TRP A 69 14.40 -0.04 -0.49
CA TRP A 69 13.96 1.30 -0.11
C TRP A 69 13.07 1.92 -1.20
N GLU A 70 13.42 1.80 -2.47
CA GLU A 70 12.60 2.28 -3.59
C GLU A 70 11.23 1.61 -3.64
N GLU A 71 11.14 0.32 -3.35
CA GLU A 71 9.86 -0.40 -3.24
C GLU A 71 8.99 0.19 -2.13
N VAL A 72 9.55 0.49 -0.97
CA VAL A 72 8.83 1.12 0.15
C VAL A 72 8.39 2.54 -0.22
N GLN A 73 9.26 3.34 -0.88
CA GLN A 73 8.91 4.70 -1.32
C GLN A 73 7.80 4.70 -2.38
N ASN A 74 7.81 3.73 -3.28
CA ASN A 74 6.74 3.54 -4.25
C ASN A 74 5.42 3.20 -3.59
N TYR A 75 5.44 2.35 -2.55
CA TYR A 75 4.25 2.04 -1.77
C TYR A 75 3.69 3.30 -1.10
N ILE A 76 4.53 4.08 -0.41
CA ILE A 76 4.14 5.34 0.23
C ILE A 76 3.55 6.31 -0.81
N SER A 77 4.20 6.45 -1.96
CA SER A 77 3.75 7.32 -3.04
C SER A 77 2.41 6.87 -3.64
N ALA A 78 2.25 5.57 -3.84
CA ALA A 78 1.02 4.97 -4.35
C ALA A 78 -0.15 5.19 -3.38
N MET A 79 0.06 5.03 -2.08
CA MET A 79 -0.95 5.28 -1.04
C MET A 79 -1.34 6.75 -0.96
N ASN A 80 -0.38 7.67 -0.96
CA ASN A 80 -0.64 9.10 -0.93
C ASN A 80 -1.43 9.55 -2.18
N GLU A 81 -1.07 9.06 -3.35
CA GLU A 81 -1.79 9.36 -4.59
C GLU A 81 -3.20 8.75 -4.58
N ALA A 82 -3.36 7.53 -4.06
CA ALA A 82 -4.68 6.90 -3.92
C ALA A 82 -5.61 7.73 -3.02
N VAL A 83 -5.13 8.18 -1.87
CA VAL A 83 -5.89 9.06 -0.96
C VAL A 83 -6.27 10.37 -1.66
N ARG A 84 -5.32 11.00 -2.37
CA ARG A 84 -5.58 12.24 -3.14
C ARG A 84 -6.64 12.05 -4.22
N LEU A 85 -6.64 10.90 -4.88
CA LEU A 85 -7.58 10.59 -5.96
C LEU A 85 -8.97 10.21 -5.46
N LEU A 86 -9.09 9.63 -4.26
CA LEU A 86 -10.39 9.30 -3.65
C LEU A 86 -11.30 10.53 -3.50
N HIS A 87 -10.73 11.72 -3.28
CA HIS A 87 -11.50 12.96 -3.22
C HIS A 87 -12.05 13.42 -4.59
N LYS A 88 -11.50 12.90 -5.70
CA LYS A 88 -11.83 13.34 -7.07
C LYS A 88 -12.56 12.27 -7.88
N LEU A 89 -12.36 11.02 -7.53
CA LEU A 89 -12.87 9.87 -8.27
C LEU A 89 -13.62 8.96 -7.30
N PRO A 90 -14.86 8.56 -7.61
CA PRO A 90 -15.49 7.47 -6.88
C PRO A 90 -14.59 6.24 -7.03
N PHE A 91 -14.59 5.33 -6.06
CA PHE A 91 -13.73 4.14 -5.98
C PHE A 91 -13.88 3.21 -7.21
N PRO A 92 -13.22 3.47 -8.35
CA PRO A 92 -13.34 2.65 -9.56
C PRO A 92 -12.04 1.92 -9.86
N SER A 93 -12.15 0.94 -10.73
CA SER A 93 -11.01 0.19 -11.29
C SER A 93 -9.86 1.07 -11.80
N ARG A 94 -10.15 2.31 -12.22
CA ARG A 94 -9.14 3.29 -12.64
C ARG A 94 -8.21 3.69 -11.50
N LEU A 95 -8.74 3.91 -10.29
CA LEU A 95 -7.94 4.22 -9.12
C LEU A 95 -6.97 3.07 -8.80
N ILE A 96 -7.48 1.84 -8.78
CA ILE A 96 -6.67 0.64 -8.52
C ILE A 96 -5.56 0.50 -9.56
N LYS A 97 -5.87 0.67 -10.85
CA LYS A 97 -4.89 0.61 -11.93
C LYS A 97 -3.80 1.67 -11.78
N GLN A 98 -4.18 2.90 -11.48
CA GLN A 98 -3.22 4.00 -11.31
C GLN A 98 -2.33 3.79 -10.09
N THR A 99 -2.88 3.38 -8.96
CA THR A 99 -2.13 3.06 -7.75
C THR A 99 -1.14 1.91 -8.00
N HIS A 100 -1.59 0.84 -8.64
CA HIS A 100 -0.74 -0.30 -9.01
C HIS A 100 0.39 0.08 -9.97
N LYS A 101 0.15 1.02 -10.88
CA LYS A 101 1.19 1.52 -11.79
C LYS A 101 2.30 2.24 -11.03
N ILE A 102 1.95 3.08 -10.05
CA ILE A 102 2.92 3.79 -9.21
C ILE A 102 3.69 2.80 -8.34
N LEU A 103 2.99 1.84 -7.74
CA LEU A 103 3.57 0.83 -6.86
C LEU A 103 4.71 0.05 -7.52
N LEU A 104 4.57 -0.29 -8.80
CA LEU A 104 5.55 -1.10 -9.54
C LEU A 104 6.51 -0.28 -10.44
N GLN A 105 6.57 1.02 -10.25
CA GLN A 105 7.42 1.89 -11.08
C GLN A 105 8.90 1.68 -10.77
N GLY A 106 9.68 1.21 -11.75
CA GLY A 106 11.13 1.08 -11.63
C GLY A 106 11.64 -0.03 -10.70
N VAL A 107 10.74 -0.80 -10.10
CA VAL A 107 11.05 -1.88 -9.15
C VAL A 107 10.67 -3.25 -9.69
N ARG A 108 10.82 -4.30 -8.86
CA ARG A 108 10.45 -5.68 -9.21
C ARG A 108 9.00 -5.74 -9.73
N GLY A 109 8.80 -6.43 -10.85
CA GLY A 109 7.48 -6.53 -11.48
C GLY A 109 7.12 -5.45 -12.49
N ASN A 110 7.98 -4.45 -12.71
CA ASN A 110 7.78 -3.39 -13.71
C ASN A 110 7.48 -3.93 -15.12
N HIS A 111 8.01 -5.11 -15.47
CA HIS A 111 7.76 -5.79 -16.75
C HIS A 111 6.41 -6.49 -16.85
N LYS A 112 5.61 -6.53 -15.78
CA LYS A 112 4.33 -7.26 -15.69
C LYS A 112 3.10 -6.39 -15.98
N LEU A 113 3.20 -5.42 -16.86
CA LEU A 113 2.12 -4.50 -17.25
C LEU A 113 1.47 -3.78 -16.05
N PRO A 114 2.23 -2.95 -15.30
CA PRO A 114 1.70 -2.21 -14.16
C PRO A 114 0.46 -1.38 -14.53
N GLY A 115 -0.58 -1.48 -13.73
CA GLY A 115 -1.83 -0.76 -13.95
C GLY A 115 -2.82 -1.46 -14.87
N GLU A 116 -2.52 -2.66 -15.36
CA GLU A 116 -3.46 -3.44 -16.16
C GLU A 116 -3.97 -4.67 -15.40
N PHE A 117 -5.24 -5.02 -15.63
CA PHE A 117 -5.77 -6.29 -15.14
C PHE A 117 -5.23 -7.45 -15.97
N ARG A 118 -4.93 -8.56 -15.32
CA ARG A 118 -4.47 -9.75 -16.01
C ARG A 118 -5.55 -10.33 -16.91
N THR A 119 -5.13 -10.81 -18.05
CA THR A 119 -5.96 -11.54 -19.01
C THR A 119 -5.69 -13.06 -19.01
N SER A 120 -4.59 -13.47 -18.34
CA SER A 120 -4.19 -14.88 -18.19
C SER A 120 -4.38 -15.36 -16.76
N GLN A 121 -4.57 -16.68 -16.61
CA GLN A 121 -4.69 -17.32 -15.31
C GLN A 121 -3.35 -17.30 -14.58
N ASN A 122 -3.40 -17.09 -13.25
CA ASN A 122 -2.28 -17.21 -12.35
C ASN A 122 -2.21 -18.61 -11.76
N TRP A 123 -0.97 -19.05 -11.53
CA TRP A 123 -0.68 -20.29 -10.83
C TRP A 123 0.13 -19.96 -9.56
N ILE A 124 -0.22 -20.60 -8.46
CA ILE A 124 0.53 -20.54 -7.20
C ILE A 124 1.26 -21.87 -7.07
N GLY A 125 2.59 -21.85 -7.01
CA GLY A 125 3.45 -23.03 -6.90
C GLY A 125 4.36 -23.23 -8.10
N GLY A 126 5.37 -24.12 -7.95
CA GLY A 126 6.35 -24.42 -8.99
C GLY A 126 5.75 -25.06 -10.22
N ALA A 127 6.38 -24.86 -11.37
CA ALA A 127 5.98 -25.31 -12.68
C ALA A 127 6.10 -26.82 -12.87
N THR A 128 5.43 -27.61 -12.09
CA THR A 128 5.21 -29.02 -12.43
C THR A 128 3.74 -29.20 -12.79
N LEU A 129 3.44 -28.96 -14.07
CA LEU A 129 2.29 -29.57 -14.69
C LEU A 129 2.55 -31.08 -14.66
N ILE A 130 1.96 -31.77 -13.70
CA ILE A 130 1.78 -33.21 -13.82
C ILE A 130 0.65 -33.39 -14.84
N ALA A 131 1.01 -33.94 -15.98
CA ALA A 131 0.09 -34.34 -17.04
C ALA A 131 -0.91 -35.41 -16.55
#